data_ea082446e098dfbaca81686a10649eb9
#
_entry.id   ea082446e098dfbaca81686a10649eb9
#
_cell.length_a   1.000
_cell.length_b   1.000
_cell.length_c   1.000
_cell.angle_alpha   90.00
_cell.angle_beta   90.00
_cell.angle_gamma   90.00
#
_symmetry.space_group_name_H-M   'P 1'
#
loop_
_entity.id
_entity.type
_entity.pdbx_description
1 polymer ?
#
loop_
_entity_poly.entity_id
_entity_poly.type
_entity_poly.pdbx_seq_one_letter_code
_entity_poly.pdbx_strand_id
1 'polypeptide(L)'
;LETNFRYDGSSRFAPGNRWRMFPGVSASWRISQEEFLKSSKVFNELKLRASYGQTGNQEGIRLYDYIQLLKFRDDGWGTKLTYPFGSGSQTQAMGLDVLAGVNRTWEILENINAGVDAAFLDSRLGFSFDYFVKMNNNMLIPVTYPSMLGATPPDTNSGKLRTNGFELT
;
A
#
# COMPACT_ATOMS: atom_id res chain seq x y z
N LEU A 1 14.39 -21.92 -3.36
CA LEU A 1 13.64 -20.96 -4.14
C LEU A 1 12.16 -21.16 -3.85
N GLU A 2 11.45 -20.07 -3.56
CA GLU A 2 10.01 -20.03 -3.34
C GLU A 2 9.41 -18.89 -4.15
N THR A 3 8.27 -19.12 -4.77
CA THR A 3 7.51 -18.10 -5.49
C THR A 3 6.05 -18.18 -5.05
N ASN A 4 5.44 -17.04 -4.81
CA ASN A 4 4.04 -16.95 -4.50
C ASN A 4 3.37 -15.84 -5.31
N PHE A 5 2.07 -15.98 -5.54
CA PHE A 5 1.26 -14.97 -6.22
C PHE A 5 -0.06 -14.82 -5.48
N ARG A 6 -0.48 -13.58 -5.31
CA ARG A 6 -1.81 -13.28 -4.81
C ARG A 6 -2.52 -12.35 -5.79
N TYR A 7 -3.74 -12.68 -6.15
CA TYR A 7 -4.57 -11.87 -7.01
C TYR A 7 -5.79 -11.41 -6.23
N ASP A 8 -5.79 -10.15 -5.85
CA ASP A 8 -6.79 -9.57 -4.97
C ASP A 8 -7.72 -8.65 -5.75
N GLY A 9 -9.00 -8.64 -5.35
CA GLY A 9 -10.00 -7.74 -5.88
C GLY A 9 -10.74 -6.99 -4.78
N SER A 10 -11.04 -5.71 -5.02
CA SER A 10 -11.81 -4.91 -4.10
C SER A 10 -12.89 -4.09 -4.81
N SER A 11 -14.11 -4.16 -4.27
CA SER A 11 -15.26 -3.37 -4.75
C SER A 11 -15.17 -1.88 -4.40
N ARG A 12 -14.19 -1.48 -3.60
CA ARG A 12 -13.95 -0.04 -3.26
C ARG A 12 -13.44 0.75 -4.45
N PHE A 13 -12.78 0.08 -5.40
CA PHE A 13 -12.24 0.71 -6.60
C PHE A 13 -13.22 0.68 -7.78
N ALA A 14 -13.02 1.62 -8.68
CA ALA A 14 -13.71 1.61 -9.97
C ALA A 14 -13.42 0.30 -10.75
N PRO A 15 -14.32 -0.16 -11.63
CA PRO A 15 -14.21 -1.46 -12.29
C PRO A 15 -12.84 -1.77 -12.90
N GLY A 16 -12.18 -0.78 -13.50
CA GLY A 16 -10.85 -0.94 -14.12
C GLY A 16 -9.68 -1.09 -13.14
N ASN A 17 -9.86 -0.70 -11.87
CA ASN A 17 -8.79 -0.67 -10.85
C ASN A 17 -8.99 -1.70 -9.73
N ARG A 18 -10.02 -2.54 -9.82
CA ARG A 18 -10.42 -3.47 -8.76
C ARG A 18 -9.40 -4.56 -8.49
N TRP A 19 -8.85 -5.13 -9.55
CA TRP A 19 -8.04 -6.34 -9.50
C TRP A 19 -6.57 -6.03 -9.63
N ARG A 20 -5.76 -6.62 -8.77
CA ARG A 20 -4.31 -6.49 -8.83
C ARG A 20 -3.60 -7.76 -8.39
N MET A 21 -2.48 -8.06 -9.06
CA MET A 21 -1.60 -9.16 -8.71
C MET A 21 -0.44 -8.66 -7.86
N PHE A 22 -0.12 -9.42 -6.82
CA PHE A 22 0.97 -9.17 -5.88
C PHE A 22 1.92 -10.36 -5.89
N PRO A 23 3.04 -10.27 -6.60
CA PRO A 23 4.04 -11.33 -6.65
C PRO A 23 4.93 -11.31 -5.41
N GLY A 24 5.47 -12.49 -5.08
CA GLY A 24 6.52 -12.66 -4.11
C GLY A 24 7.51 -13.73 -4.57
N VAL A 25 8.78 -13.50 -4.34
CA VAL A 25 9.85 -14.46 -4.61
C VAL A 25 10.88 -14.43 -3.48
N SER A 26 11.33 -15.60 -3.06
CA SER A 26 12.44 -15.72 -2.13
C SER A 26 13.40 -16.79 -2.57
N ALA A 27 14.68 -16.57 -2.29
CA ALA A 27 15.75 -17.50 -2.54
C ALA A 27 16.66 -17.58 -1.31
N SER A 28 17.14 -18.76 -1.02
CA SER A 28 18.20 -18.96 -0.04
C SER A 28 19.21 -19.96 -0.55
N TRP A 29 20.46 -19.68 -0.29
CA TRP A 29 21.59 -20.52 -0.69
C TRP A 29 22.46 -20.84 0.53
N ARG A 30 22.58 -22.12 0.85
CA ARG A 30 23.44 -22.61 1.91
C ARG A 30 24.85 -22.88 1.36
N ILE A 31 25.69 -21.87 1.37
CA ILE A 31 27.05 -21.94 0.83
C ILE A 31 27.90 -22.97 1.62
N SER A 32 27.65 -23.12 2.93
CA SER A 32 28.35 -24.10 3.77
C SER A 32 28.15 -25.56 3.36
N GLN A 33 27.14 -25.87 2.53
CA GLN A 33 26.88 -27.21 2.02
C GLN A 33 27.56 -27.49 0.68
N GLU A 34 28.16 -26.48 0.05
CA GLU A 34 28.84 -26.60 -1.22
C GLU A 34 30.22 -27.31 -1.03
N GLU A 35 30.65 -28.10 -2.01
CA GLU A 35 31.86 -28.91 -1.93
C GLU A 35 33.11 -28.10 -1.57
N PHE A 36 33.22 -26.87 -2.07
CA PHE A 36 34.36 -25.98 -1.83
C PHE A 36 34.42 -25.42 -0.39
N LEU A 37 33.30 -25.41 0.36
CA LEU A 37 33.25 -24.93 1.74
C LEU A 37 32.95 -26.02 2.77
N LYS A 38 32.49 -27.19 2.35
CA LYS A 38 32.07 -28.31 3.19
C LYS A 38 33.19 -28.84 4.10
N SER A 39 34.44 -28.69 3.69
CA SER A 39 35.63 -29.06 4.49
C SER A 39 36.13 -27.94 5.39
N SER A 40 35.52 -26.76 5.36
CA SER A 40 35.92 -25.64 6.20
C SER A 40 35.52 -25.90 7.66
N LYS A 41 36.50 -25.82 8.57
CA LYS A 41 36.26 -25.91 10.01
C LYS A 41 35.86 -24.57 10.63
N VAL A 42 35.82 -23.50 9.84
CA VAL A 42 35.53 -22.13 10.31
C VAL A 42 34.07 -21.88 10.35
N PHE A 43 33.33 -22.27 9.31
CA PHE A 43 31.91 -22.04 9.18
C PHE A 43 31.12 -23.32 9.42
N ASN A 44 30.28 -23.32 10.47
CA ASN A 44 29.30 -24.39 10.69
C ASN A 44 28.06 -24.16 9.82
N GLU A 45 27.66 -22.90 9.65
CA GLU A 45 26.61 -22.50 8.75
C GLU A 45 26.99 -21.19 8.06
N LEU A 46 26.77 -21.12 6.75
CA LEU A 46 26.81 -19.90 5.97
C LEU A 46 25.67 -19.95 4.96
N LYS A 47 24.72 -19.03 5.09
CA LYS A 47 23.52 -18.98 4.28
C LYS A 47 23.26 -17.57 3.80
N LEU A 48 23.06 -17.41 2.49
CA LEU A 48 22.56 -16.18 1.89
C LEU A 48 21.05 -16.27 1.72
N ARG A 49 20.39 -15.15 1.92
CA ARG A 49 18.94 -14.99 1.72
C ARG A 49 18.66 -13.75 0.88
N ALA A 50 17.70 -13.85 -0.02
CA ALA A 50 17.19 -12.72 -0.76
C ALA A 50 15.68 -12.91 -0.96
N SER A 51 14.92 -11.84 -0.80
CA SER A 51 13.49 -11.86 -1.03
C SER A 51 12.99 -10.55 -1.62
N TYR A 52 11.95 -10.67 -2.42
CA TYR A 52 11.16 -9.58 -2.95
C TYR A 52 9.68 -9.93 -2.81
N GLY A 53 8.87 -9.00 -2.36
CA GLY A 53 7.45 -9.22 -2.26
C GLY A 53 6.66 -7.93 -2.36
N GLN A 54 5.47 -8.05 -2.94
CA GLN A 54 4.50 -6.96 -2.99
C GLN A 54 3.26 -7.32 -2.19
N THR A 55 2.69 -6.32 -1.52
CA THR A 55 1.37 -6.40 -0.88
C THR A 55 0.56 -5.16 -1.20
N GLY A 56 -0.77 -5.34 -1.32
CA GLY A 56 -1.71 -4.26 -1.57
C GLY A 56 -2.35 -3.76 -0.29
N ASN A 57 -2.54 -2.45 -0.19
CA ASN A 57 -3.34 -1.82 0.84
C ASN A 57 -4.48 -1.03 0.20
N GLN A 58 -5.68 -1.13 0.76
CA GLN A 58 -6.90 -0.42 0.36
C GLN A 58 -7.47 0.45 1.49
N GLU A 59 -6.75 0.56 2.59
CA GLU A 59 -7.18 1.35 3.74
C GLU A 59 -7.28 2.83 3.37
N GLY A 60 -8.23 3.54 3.98
CA GLY A 60 -8.51 4.94 3.67
C GLY A 60 -9.43 5.17 2.47
N ILE A 61 -9.74 4.14 1.67
CA ILE A 61 -10.69 4.26 0.56
C ILE A 61 -12.10 3.94 1.05
N ARG A 62 -13.03 4.88 0.85
CA ARG A 62 -14.42 4.72 1.24
C ARG A 62 -15.14 3.68 0.38
N LEU A 63 -16.21 3.10 0.90
CA LEU A 63 -17.12 2.28 0.10
C LEU A 63 -17.78 3.14 -0.99
N TYR A 64 -17.81 2.62 -2.22
CA TYR A 64 -18.42 3.30 -3.38
C TYR A 64 -17.80 4.66 -3.72
N ASP A 65 -16.54 4.88 -3.33
CA ASP A 65 -15.84 6.15 -3.50
C ASP A 65 -15.70 6.62 -4.96
N TYR A 66 -15.82 5.70 -5.91
CA TYR A 66 -15.81 5.93 -7.35
C TYR A 66 -17.19 6.37 -7.91
N ILE A 67 -18.24 6.40 -7.07
CA ILE A 67 -19.57 6.80 -7.46
C ILE A 67 -19.81 8.24 -6.96
N GLN A 68 -20.22 9.13 -7.87
CA GLN A 68 -20.57 10.49 -7.49
C GLN A 68 -21.90 10.49 -6.74
N LEU A 69 -21.86 10.90 -5.48
CA LEU A 69 -23.04 11.03 -4.63
C LEU A 69 -23.48 12.48 -4.56
N LEU A 70 -24.79 12.67 -4.53
CA LEU A 70 -25.42 13.94 -4.22
C LEU A 70 -25.84 13.96 -2.75
N LYS A 71 -25.69 15.10 -2.10
CA LYS A 71 -26.09 15.32 -0.73
C LYS A 71 -27.07 16.50 -0.67
N PHE A 72 -28.07 16.38 0.18
CA PHE A 72 -28.91 17.56 0.52
C PHE A 72 -28.04 18.59 1.25
N ARG A 73 -28.12 19.81 0.82
CA ARG A 73 -27.36 20.91 1.41
C ARG A 73 -28.07 21.47 2.64
N ASP A 74 -27.27 21.80 3.64
CA ASP A 74 -27.63 22.57 4.81
C ASP A 74 -26.67 23.77 4.99
N ASP A 75 -26.96 24.64 5.92
CA ASP A 75 -26.14 25.82 6.24
C ASP A 75 -24.95 25.51 7.19
N GLY A 76 -24.70 24.23 7.51
CA GLY A 76 -23.69 23.78 8.48
C GLY A 76 -24.21 23.84 9.95
N TRP A 77 -25.36 24.41 10.20
CA TRP A 77 -26.01 24.46 11.51
C TRP A 77 -27.25 23.54 11.58
N GLY A 78 -27.44 22.73 10.55
CA GLY A 78 -28.56 21.80 10.43
C GLY A 78 -29.82 22.38 9.77
N THR A 79 -29.79 23.65 9.34
CA THR A 79 -30.91 24.26 8.59
C THR A 79 -30.81 23.85 7.13
N LYS A 80 -31.89 23.30 6.60
CA LYS A 80 -31.96 22.88 5.20
C LYS A 80 -31.91 24.09 4.28
N LEU A 81 -30.95 24.11 3.35
CA LEU A 81 -30.95 25.09 2.27
C LEU A 81 -32.08 24.74 1.30
N THR A 82 -32.98 25.66 1.10
CA THR A 82 -34.16 25.51 0.22
C THR A 82 -34.19 26.58 -0.83
N TYR A 83 -34.75 26.25 -1.99
CA TYR A 83 -35.07 27.22 -3.06
C TYR A 83 -36.56 27.31 -3.22
N PRO A 84 -37.11 28.52 -3.37
CA PRO A 84 -38.53 28.68 -3.71
C PRO A 84 -38.75 28.28 -5.18
N PHE A 85 -39.63 27.32 -5.42
CA PHE A 85 -40.08 26.95 -6.75
C PHE A 85 -41.58 27.28 -6.89
N GLY A 86 -41.92 28.14 -7.85
CA GLY A 86 -43.29 28.50 -8.13
C GLY A 86 -44.02 29.23 -6.97
N SER A 87 -45.29 29.02 -6.82
CA SER A 87 -46.18 29.71 -5.84
C SER A 87 -46.10 29.11 -4.42
N GLY A 88 -44.90 29.07 -3.81
CA GLY A 88 -44.77 28.85 -2.37
C GLY A 88 -44.24 27.49 -1.90
N SER A 89 -43.91 26.56 -2.78
CA SER A 89 -43.24 25.31 -2.40
C SER A 89 -41.73 25.51 -2.30
N GLN A 90 -41.15 25.15 -1.14
CA GLN A 90 -39.70 25.14 -0.94
C GLN A 90 -39.14 23.76 -1.23
N THR A 91 -38.18 23.68 -2.15
CA THR A 91 -37.49 22.45 -2.47
C THR A 91 -36.05 22.48 -1.89
N GLN A 92 -35.66 21.43 -1.19
CA GLN A 92 -34.33 21.35 -0.59
C GLN A 92 -33.25 21.30 -1.67
N ALA A 93 -32.20 22.09 -1.49
CA ALA A 93 -31.06 22.14 -2.38
C ALA A 93 -30.26 20.84 -2.29
N MET A 94 -29.80 20.33 -3.44
CA MET A 94 -28.85 19.22 -3.56
C MET A 94 -27.56 19.73 -4.16
N GLY A 95 -26.48 19.11 -3.80
CA GLY A 95 -25.17 19.42 -4.36
C GLY A 95 -24.16 18.28 -4.19
N LEU A 96 -23.01 18.46 -4.78
CA LEU A 96 -21.88 17.56 -4.60
C LEU A 96 -21.28 17.79 -3.21
N ASP A 97 -20.98 16.71 -2.48
CA ASP A 97 -20.27 16.76 -1.20
C ASP A 97 -18.78 16.53 -1.44
N VAL A 98 -18.46 15.34 -1.93
CA VAL A 98 -17.09 14.92 -2.27
C VAL A 98 -17.09 14.48 -3.74
N LEU A 99 -16.09 14.87 -4.48
CA LEU A 99 -15.92 14.42 -5.86
C LEU A 99 -15.51 12.93 -5.89
N ALA A 100 -16.05 12.20 -6.86
CA ALA A 100 -15.77 10.78 -7.00
C ALA A 100 -14.30 10.49 -7.28
N GLY A 101 -13.74 9.54 -6.56
CA GLY A 101 -12.35 9.07 -6.70
C GLY A 101 -12.18 8.00 -7.77
N VAL A 102 -12.60 8.26 -9.03
CA VAL A 102 -12.63 7.26 -10.11
C VAL A 102 -11.25 6.69 -10.49
N ASN A 103 -10.18 7.44 -10.26
CA ASN A 103 -8.81 7.06 -10.60
C ASN A 103 -8.04 6.42 -9.43
N ARG A 104 -8.69 6.22 -8.29
CA ARG A 104 -8.03 5.59 -7.15
C ARG A 104 -7.69 4.15 -7.42
N THR A 105 -6.51 3.75 -6.93
CA THR A 105 -5.97 2.40 -7.09
C THR A 105 -5.34 1.93 -5.79
N TRP A 106 -4.88 0.67 -5.77
CA TRP A 106 -4.19 0.07 -4.65
C TRP A 106 -2.91 0.83 -4.28
N GLU A 107 -2.69 1.05 -2.99
CA GLU A 107 -1.36 1.33 -2.48
C GLU A 107 -0.53 0.05 -2.54
N ILE A 108 0.73 0.16 -2.92
CA ILE A 108 1.62 -0.98 -3.14
C ILE A 108 2.77 -0.88 -2.16
N LEU A 109 2.83 -1.85 -1.25
CA LEU A 109 3.98 -2.01 -0.36
C LEU A 109 4.91 -3.04 -0.98
N GLU A 110 6.12 -2.62 -1.29
CA GLU A 110 7.20 -3.46 -1.81
C GLU A 110 8.25 -3.65 -0.74
N ASN A 111 8.66 -4.89 -0.54
CA ASN A 111 9.75 -5.25 0.36
C ASN A 111 10.84 -5.96 -0.43
N ILE A 112 12.05 -5.46 -0.32
CA ILE A 112 13.28 -6.12 -0.78
C ILE A 112 14.12 -6.39 0.46
N ASN A 113 14.55 -7.62 0.64
CA ASN A 113 15.42 -8.01 1.74
C ASN A 113 16.58 -8.87 1.21
N ALA A 114 17.78 -8.61 1.69
CA ALA A 114 18.96 -9.42 1.45
C ALA A 114 19.67 -9.65 2.79
N GLY A 115 19.95 -10.90 3.12
CA GLY A 115 20.52 -11.24 4.40
C GLY A 115 21.58 -12.34 4.32
N VAL A 116 22.42 -12.40 5.35
CA VAL A 116 23.46 -13.39 5.54
C VAL A 116 23.33 -13.94 6.95
N ASP A 117 23.26 -15.26 7.08
CA ASP A 117 23.35 -15.97 8.35
C ASP A 117 24.69 -16.73 8.36
N ALA A 118 25.45 -16.60 9.44
CA ALA A 118 26.68 -17.31 9.65
C ALA A 118 26.74 -17.87 11.08
N ALA A 119 27.25 -19.10 11.22
CA ALA A 119 27.53 -19.70 12.51
C ALA A 119 28.96 -20.22 12.54
N PHE A 120 29.64 -19.97 13.66
CA PHE A 120 31.03 -20.26 13.90
C PHE A 120 31.22 -21.06 15.20
N LEU A 121 32.43 -21.63 15.39
CA LEU A 121 32.86 -22.26 16.66
C LEU A 121 31.85 -23.32 17.14
N ASP A 122 31.55 -24.30 16.32
CA ASP A 122 30.56 -25.34 16.60
C ASP A 122 29.19 -24.78 16.99
N SER A 123 28.76 -23.76 16.24
CA SER A 123 27.48 -23.06 16.42
C SER A 123 27.35 -22.32 17.77
N ARG A 124 28.47 -22.02 18.44
CA ARG A 124 28.46 -21.23 19.68
C ARG A 124 28.36 -19.73 19.43
N LEU A 125 28.78 -19.27 18.26
CA LEU A 125 28.67 -17.88 17.82
C LEU A 125 27.82 -17.83 16.55
N GLY A 126 26.67 -17.15 16.62
CA GLY A 126 25.80 -16.88 15.50
C GLY A 126 25.85 -15.41 15.11
N PHE A 127 25.76 -15.13 13.83
CA PHE A 127 25.72 -13.79 13.27
C PHE A 127 24.64 -13.75 12.19
N SER A 128 23.76 -12.75 12.24
CA SER A 128 22.79 -12.49 11.19
C SER A 128 22.85 -11.01 10.81
N PHE A 129 22.95 -10.76 9.52
CA PHE A 129 22.91 -9.42 8.95
C PHE A 129 21.82 -9.37 7.88
N ASP A 130 20.93 -8.40 7.98
CA ASP A 130 19.87 -8.14 7.02
C ASP A 130 19.90 -6.69 6.56
N TYR A 131 19.81 -6.49 5.26
CA TYR A 131 19.56 -5.19 4.64
C TYR A 131 18.21 -5.20 3.99
N PHE A 132 17.38 -4.21 4.29
CA PHE A 132 16.03 -4.10 3.74
C PHE A 132 15.77 -2.76 3.07
N VAL A 133 14.92 -2.80 2.07
CA VAL A 133 14.32 -1.63 1.43
C VAL A 133 12.81 -1.85 1.37
N LYS A 134 12.07 -0.97 2.03
CA LYS A 134 10.60 -0.94 1.98
C LYS A 134 10.18 0.28 1.19
N MET A 135 9.32 0.08 0.20
CA MET A 135 8.73 1.17 -0.59
C MET A 135 7.22 1.09 -0.47
N ASN A 136 6.60 2.22 -0.14
CA ASN A 136 5.15 2.37 -0.25
C ASN A 136 4.89 3.30 -1.44
N ASN A 137 4.33 2.75 -2.49
CA ASN A 137 4.01 3.46 -3.73
C ASN A 137 2.49 3.68 -3.81
N ASN A 138 2.10 4.73 -4.51
CA ASN A 138 0.70 5.10 -4.71
C ASN A 138 -0.04 5.37 -3.39
N MET A 139 0.64 5.94 -2.40
CA MET A 139 -0.01 6.33 -1.14
C MET A 139 -1.08 7.39 -1.42
N LEU A 140 -2.20 7.26 -0.73
CA LEU A 140 -3.25 8.29 -0.76
C LEU A 140 -2.76 9.52 -0.02
N ILE A 141 -2.76 10.64 -0.71
CA ILE A 141 -2.45 11.95 -0.11
C ILE A 141 -3.59 12.95 -0.43
N PRO A 142 -3.94 13.79 0.55
CA PRO A 142 -4.92 14.86 0.34
C PRO A 142 -4.37 15.87 -0.66
N VAL A 143 -5.24 16.33 -1.55
CA VAL A 143 -4.91 17.38 -2.53
C VAL A 143 -5.69 18.62 -2.19
N THR A 144 -4.99 19.75 -2.14
CA THR A 144 -5.62 21.05 -1.92
C THR A 144 -5.90 21.71 -3.25
N TYR A 145 -7.18 21.99 -3.50
CA TYR A 145 -7.64 22.75 -4.65
C TYR A 145 -8.21 24.10 -4.21
N PRO A 146 -8.28 25.08 -5.11
CA PRO A 146 -8.95 26.33 -4.83
C PRO A 146 -10.41 26.09 -4.43
N SER A 147 -10.91 26.89 -3.49
CA SER A 147 -12.30 26.79 -2.98
C SER A 147 -13.38 26.99 -4.06
N MET A 148 -13.01 27.55 -5.21
CA MET A 148 -13.87 27.69 -6.40
C MET A 148 -14.42 26.35 -6.93
N LEU A 149 -13.79 25.23 -6.56
CA LEU A 149 -14.26 23.89 -6.97
C LEU A 149 -15.65 23.57 -6.42
N GLY A 150 -16.07 24.18 -5.31
CA GLY A 150 -17.41 24.04 -4.72
C GLY A 150 -17.71 22.64 -4.14
N ALA A 151 -16.74 21.74 -4.12
CA ALA A 151 -16.83 20.40 -3.54
C ALA A 151 -15.46 19.95 -3.00
N THR A 152 -15.46 19.00 -2.06
CA THR A 152 -14.21 18.43 -1.53
C THR A 152 -13.56 17.53 -2.59
N PRO A 153 -12.29 17.79 -2.95
CA PRO A 153 -11.58 16.93 -3.89
C PRO A 153 -11.28 15.57 -3.28
N PRO A 154 -11.17 14.50 -4.08
CA PRO A 154 -10.73 13.21 -3.61
C PRO A 154 -9.22 13.21 -3.36
N ASP A 155 -8.74 12.41 -2.39
CA ASP A 155 -7.32 12.12 -2.25
C ASP A 155 -6.80 11.42 -3.50
N THR A 156 -5.52 11.55 -3.79
CA THR A 156 -4.90 10.94 -4.97
C THR A 156 -3.79 9.97 -4.60
N ASN A 157 -3.59 8.95 -5.44
CA ASN A 157 -2.52 7.97 -5.28
C ASN A 157 -1.18 8.50 -5.85
N SER A 158 -0.66 9.58 -5.25
CA SER A 158 0.57 10.23 -5.72
C SER A 158 1.71 10.22 -4.72
N GLY A 159 1.45 9.76 -3.50
CA GLY A 159 2.47 9.66 -2.46
C GLY A 159 3.43 8.49 -2.68
N LYS A 160 4.68 8.68 -2.28
CA LYS A 160 5.71 7.66 -2.28
C LYS A 160 6.58 7.80 -1.03
N LEU A 161 6.77 6.68 -0.31
CA LEU A 161 7.66 6.61 0.84
C LEU A 161 8.68 5.49 0.61
N ARG A 162 9.94 5.76 0.88
CA ARG A 162 11.01 4.76 0.88
C ARG A 162 11.68 4.73 2.24
N THR A 163 11.78 3.55 2.82
CA THR A 163 12.53 3.28 4.05
C THR A 163 13.56 2.20 3.77
N ASN A 164 14.78 2.40 4.18
CA ASN A 164 15.82 1.39 4.11
C ASN A 164 16.60 1.35 5.40
N GLY A 165 17.13 0.20 5.74
CA GLY A 165 17.86 -0.02 6.96
C GLY A 165 18.61 -1.34 6.95
N PHE A 166 19.32 -1.58 8.02
CA PHE A 166 20.00 -2.85 8.28
C PHE A 166 19.72 -3.31 9.71
N GLU A 167 19.75 -4.60 9.91
CA GLU A 167 19.61 -5.26 11.20
C GLU A 167 20.80 -6.17 11.40
N LEU A 168 21.31 -6.19 12.63
CA LEU A 168 22.47 -7.00 13.02
C LEU A 168 22.12 -7.72 14.32
N THR A 169 22.33 -9.01 14.34
CA THR A 169 22.14 -9.87 15.51
C THR A 169 23.33 -10.77 15.73
#